data_7b0d719e48eb77f96937537e61f8b760
#
_entry.id   7b0d719e48eb77f96937537e61f8b760
#
_cell.length_a   1.000
_cell.length_b   1.000
_cell.length_c   1.000
_cell.angle_alpha   90.00
_cell.angle_beta   90.00
_cell.angle_gamma   90.00
#
_symmetry.space_group_name_H-M   'P 1'
#
loop_
_entity.id
_entity.type
_entity.pdbx_description
1 polymer ?
#
loop_
_entity_poly.entity_id
_entity_poly.type
_entity_poly.pdbx_seq_one_letter_code
_entity_poly.pdbx_strand_id
1 'polypeptide(L)'
;MPFSFQRLEIPDVILIEAKAFADERGFFMETYKRSDFEEHGIPHRFKQDNYSHSAGRGVLPSLHYQNDPKAQGKLVLAVRGAIFDVAVDIRKGSPSYGKWVGVDTYRYPWGPNGLRSSSTPPFTT
;
A
#
# COMPACT_ATOMS: atom_id res chain seq x y z
N MET A 1 -17.53 5.08 6.70
CA MET A 1 -16.20 4.58 6.99
C MET A 1 -15.13 5.46 6.38
N PRO A 2 -14.03 5.72 7.08
CA PRO A 2 -12.95 6.55 6.55
C PRO A 2 -12.12 5.86 5.46
N PHE A 3 -12.28 4.56 5.27
CA PHE A 3 -11.52 3.79 4.28
C PHE A 3 -12.43 3.19 3.23
N SER A 4 -11.93 3.13 1.99
CA SER A 4 -12.46 2.24 0.96
C SER A 4 -11.39 1.27 0.52
N PHE A 5 -11.78 0.03 0.22
CA PHE A 5 -10.89 -1.06 -0.14
C PHE A 5 -11.31 -1.64 -1.48
N GLN A 6 -10.34 -1.82 -2.36
CA GLN A 6 -10.58 -2.39 -3.69
C GLN A 6 -9.53 -3.47 -3.97
N ARG A 7 -9.98 -4.67 -4.27
CA ARG A 7 -9.09 -5.74 -4.73
C ARG A 7 -8.70 -5.47 -6.18
N LEU A 8 -7.41 -5.64 -6.47
CA LEU A 8 -6.87 -5.46 -7.81
C LEU A 8 -6.93 -6.77 -8.61
N GLU A 9 -6.32 -6.81 -9.78
CA GLU A 9 -6.34 -8.00 -10.64
C GLU A 9 -5.74 -9.23 -9.97
N ILE A 10 -4.74 -9.02 -9.11
CA ILE A 10 -4.32 -10.04 -8.15
C ILE A 10 -5.08 -9.72 -6.87
N PRO A 11 -6.10 -10.51 -6.50
CA PRO A 11 -7.06 -10.11 -5.45
C PRO A 11 -6.46 -9.88 -4.07
N ASP A 12 -5.29 -10.46 -3.81
CA ASP A 12 -4.60 -10.29 -2.54
C ASP A 12 -3.88 -8.93 -2.45
N VAL A 13 -3.74 -8.24 -3.56
CA VAL A 13 -3.25 -6.87 -3.59
C VAL A 13 -4.44 -5.93 -3.48
N ILE A 14 -4.48 -5.15 -2.43
CA ILE A 14 -5.65 -4.33 -2.08
C ILE A 14 -5.26 -2.87 -2.12
N LEU A 15 -6.01 -2.10 -2.89
CA LEU A 15 -5.91 -0.66 -2.93
C LEU A 15 -6.77 -0.05 -1.83
N ILE A 16 -6.22 0.86 -1.07
CA ILE A 16 -6.90 1.48 0.06
C ILE A 16 -6.93 2.98 -0.15
N GLU A 17 -8.10 3.58 -0.02
CA GLU A 17 -8.25 5.02 -0.03
C GLU A 17 -8.74 5.47 1.35
N ALA A 18 -7.97 6.34 1.98
CA ALA A 18 -8.31 6.93 3.26
C ALA A 18 -8.82 8.34 3.04
N LYS A 19 -9.99 8.63 3.61
CA LYS A 19 -10.61 9.95 3.48
C LYS A 19 -9.96 10.94 4.43
N ALA A 20 -9.63 12.11 3.91
CA ALA A 20 -9.20 13.23 4.73
C ALA A 20 -10.41 14.08 5.15
N PHE A 21 -10.40 14.50 6.40
CA PHE A 21 -11.40 15.41 6.95
C PHE A 21 -10.75 16.77 7.10
N ALA A 22 -11.09 17.67 6.18
CA ALA A 22 -10.46 18.97 6.10
C ALA A 22 -11.28 20.04 6.83
N ASP A 23 -10.58 20.99 7.44
CA ASP A 23 -11.16 22.21 7.96
C ASP A 23 -10.20 23.39 7.67
N GLU A 24 -10.48 24.56 8.21
CA GLU A 24 -9.66 25.75 7.97
C GLU A 24 -8.24 25.64 8.52
N ARG A 25 -7.97 24.73 9.47
CA ARG A 25 -6.64 24.50 10.04
C ARG A 25 -5.80 23.54 9.23
N GLY A 26 -6.40 22.76 8.31
CA GLY A 26 -5.75 21.72 7.54
C GLY A 26 -6.64 20.49 7.42
N PHE A 27 -6.07 19.32 7.66
CA PHE A 27 -6.85 18.10 7.55
C PHE A 27 -6.41 17.07 8.59
N PHE A 28 -7.32 16.13 8.84
CA PHE A 28 -7.08 14.95 9.68
C PHE A 28 -7.55 13.72 8.91
N MET A 29 -6.80 12.65 8.99
CA MET A 29 -7.24 11.36 8.43
C MET A 29 -6.65 10.20 9.20
N GLU A 30 -7.39 9.09 9.24
CA GLU A 30 -6.84 7.82 9.65
C GLU A 30 -6.11 7.19 8.47
N THR A 31 -4.89 6.74 8.69
CA THR A 31 -4.08 6.11 7.66
C THR A 31 -4.04 4.60 7.79
N TYR A 32 -4.36 4.08 8.98
CA TYR A 32 -4.41 2.65 9.27
C TYR A 32 -5.29 2.41 10.49
N LYS A 33 -6.15 1.40 10.39
CA LYS A 33 -6.92 0.90 11.52
C LYS A 33 -7.00 -0.62 11.40
N ARG A 34 -6.41 -1.31 12.35
CA ARG A 34 -6.27 -2.76 12.30
C ARG A 34 -7.60 -3.49 12.12
N SER A 35 -8.63 -3.11 12.88
CA SER A 35 -9.93 -3.78 12.80
C SER A 35 -10.57 -3.64 11.42
N ASP A 36 -10.53 -2.46 10.82
CA ASP A 36 -11.10 -2.24 9.49
C ASP A 36 -10.31 -2.99 8.41
N PHE A 37 -8.99 -3.01 8.54
CA PHE A 37 -8.14 -3.69 7.60
C PHE A 37 -8.32 -5.21 7.66
N GLU A 38 -8.45 -5.77 8.86
CA GLU A 38 -8.73 -7.20 9.03
C GLU A 38 -10.05 -7.61 8.39
N GLU A 39 -11.10 -6.79 8.55
CA GLU A 39 -12.40 -7.05 7.92
C GLU A 39 -12.33 -7.08 6.40
N HIS A 40 -11.37 -6.38 5.80
CA HIS A 40 -11.25 -6.26 4.36
C HIS A 40 -10.11 -7.09 3.77
N GLY A 41 -9.65 -8.09 4.48
CA GLY A 41 -8.70 -9.07 3.97
C GLY A 41 -7.23 -8.70 4.17
N ILE A 42 -6.94 -7.79 5.08
CA ILE A 42 -5.57 -7.41 5.44
C ILE A 42 -5.33 -7.80 6.90
N PRO A 43 -5.03 -9.08 7.17
CA PRO A 43 -4.89 -9.55 8.54
C PRO A 43 -3.50 -9.31 9.14
N HIS A 44 -2.62 -8.66 8.41
CA HIS A 44 -1.23 -8.51 8.82
C HIS A 44 -1.10 -7.69 10.10
N ARG A 45 -0.27 -8.18 11.01
CA ARG A 45 0.14 -7.45 12.19
C ARG A 45 1.47 -6.79 11.88
N PHE A 46 1.40 -5.54 11.41
CA PHE A 46 2.60 -4.80 11.07
C PHE A 46 3.44 -4.56 12.31
N LYS A 47 4.71 -4.91 12.24
CA LYS A 47 5.64 -4.85 13.38
C LYS A 47 6.74 -3.82 13.18
N GLN A 48 6.84 -3.26 12.00
CA GLN A 48 7.94 -2.35 11.65
C GLN A 48 7.45 -1.32 10.64
N ASP A 49 7.78 -0.07 10.88
CA ASP A 49 7.56 1.03 9.94
C ASP A 49 8.89 1.53 9.43
N ASN A 50 8.94 1.78 8.13
CA ASN A 50 10.09 2.41 7.49
C ASN A 50 9.62 3.66 6.76
N TYR A 51 10.45 4.68 6.79
CA TYR A 51 10.22 5.92 6.05
C TYR A 51 11.42 6.16 5.15
N SER A 52 11.19 6.34 3.85
CA SER A 52 12.26 6.64 2.92
C SER A 52 11.99 7.94 2.18
N HIS A 53 13.05 8.65 1.89
CA HIS A 53 13.01 9.87 1.10
C HIS A 53 13.97 9.73 -0.08
N SER A 54 13.45 9.88 -1.29
CA SER A 54 14.25 9.87 -2.51
C SER A 54 14.49 11.31 -2.95
N ALA A 55 15.75 11.68 -3.01
CA ALA A 55 16.15 13.07 -3.26
C ALA A 55 15.93 13.52 -4.70
N GLY A 56 15.87 12.60 -5.65
CA GLY A 56 15.68 12.90 -7.07
C GLY A 56 14.47 12.25 -7.66
N ARG A 57 14.03 12.77 -8.80
CA ARG A 57 12.96 12.12 -9.58
C ARG A 57 13.52 10.90 -10.32
N GLY A 58 12.64 9.95 -10.62
CA GLY A 58 13.01 8.80 -11.41
C GLY A 58 13.85 7.76 -10.69
N VAL A 59 13.89 7.80 -9.37
CA VAL A 59 14.56 6.75 -8.58
C VAL A 59 13.77 5.45 -8.76
N LEU A 60 14.48 4.39 -9.17
CA LEU A 60 13.89 3.10 -9.44
C LEU A 60 14.56 2.03 -8.59
N PRO A 61 14.09 1.81 -7.34
CA PRO A 61 14.54 0.67 -6.55
C PRO A 61 14.14 -0.63 -7.24
N SER A 62 15.04 -1.61 -7.27
CA SER A 62 14.72 -2.90 -7.88
C SER A 62 13.75 -3.70 -7.01
N LEU A 63 13.09 -4.68 -7.63
CA LEU A 63 12.23 -5.62 -6.93
C LEU A 63 13.03 -6.40 -5.88
N HIS A 64 12.45 -6.59 -4.71
CA HIS A 64 13.10 -7.33 -3.63
C HIS A 64 12.06 -8.07 -2.79
N TYR A 65 12.49 -9.15 -2.16
CA TYR A 65 11.64 -9.97 -1.30
C TYR A 65 12.48 -10.67 -0.24
N GLN A 66 11.79 -11.25 0.73
CA GLN A 66 12.41 -12.07 1.75
C GLN A 66 11.75 -13.44 1.77
N ASN A 67 12.56 -14.48 1.92
CA ASN A 67 12.08 -15.85 2.05
C ASN A 67 11.54 -16.11 3.46
N ASP A 68 10.67 -17.11 3.57
CA ASP A 68 10.23 -17.58 4.88
C ASP A 68 11.42 -18.02 5.74
N PRO A 69 11.39 -17.77 7.05
CA PRO A 69 10.30 -17.19 7.84
C PRO A 69 10.31 -15.67 7.88
N LYS A 70 11.08 -15.00 7.06
CA LYS A 70 11.22 -13.53 7.05
C LYS A 70 10.35 -12.83 6.01
N ALA A 71 9.54 -13.58 5.26
CA ALA A 71 8.62 -13.00 4.29
C ALA A 71 7.66 -12.01 4.96
N GLN A 72 7.40 -10.90 4.29
CA GLN A 72 6.66 -9.78 4.87
C GLN A 72 5.46 -9.40 4.01
N GLY A 73 4.32 -9.16 4.67
CA GLY A 73 3.25 -8.37 4.11
C GLY A 73 3.61 -6.89 4.24
N LYS A 74 3.18 -6.08 3.29
CA LYS A 74 3.55 -4.66 3.23
C LYS A 74 2.34 -3.78 3.01
N LEU A 75 2.33 -2.65 3.70
CA LEU A 75 1.44 -1.53 3.43
C LEU A 75 2.31 -0.37 2.95
N VAL A 76 2.11 0.05 1.70
CA VAL A 76 2.91 1.10 1.08
C VAL A 76 2.05 2.34 0.88
N LEU A 77 2.55 3.46 1.35
CA LEU A 77 1.87 4.73 1.16
C LEU A 77 2.88 5.84 0.86
N ALA A 78 2.49 6.79 0.03
CA ALA A 78 3.29 7.97 -0.24
C ALA A 78 2.83 9.08 0.69
N VAL A 79 3.69 9.50 1.61
CA VAL A 79 3.39 10.60 2.52
C VAL A 79 3.38 11.93 1.79
N ARG A 80 4.23 12.05 0.77
CA ARG A 80 4.32 13.21 -0.10
C ARG A 80 4.67 12.77 -1.50
N GLY A 81 4.01 13.35 -2.50
CA GLY A 81 4.24 13.00 -3.90
C GLY A 81 3.51 11.72 -4.29
N ALA A 82 4.04 11.03 -5.28
CA ALA A 82 3.45 9.82 -5.81
C ALA A 82 4.53 8.79 -6.15
N ILE A 83 4.19 7.51 -5.97
CA ILE A 83 5.04 6.40 -6.36
C ILE A 83 4.21 5.38 -7.13
N PHE A 84 4.82 4.77 -8.14
CA PHE A 84 4.25 3.62 -8.83
C PHE A 84 4.76 2.36 -8.17
N ASP A 85 3.89 1.68 -7.45
CA ASP A 85 4.24 0.48 -6.70
C ASP A 85 3.87 -0.75 -7.51
N VAL A 86 4.82 -1.64 -7.71
CA VAL A 86 4.65 -2.87 -8.48
C VAL A 86 4.81 -4.07 -7.55
N ALA A 87 3.82 -4.95 -7.58
CA ALA A 87 3.84 -6.20 -6.84
C ALA A 87 3.83 -7.37 -7.82
N VAL A 88 4.78 -8.28 -7.67
CA VAL A 88 4.87 -9.50 -8.46
C VAL A 88 4.58 -10.68 -7.55
N ASP A 89 3.62 -11.52 -7.94
CA ASP A 89 3.31 -12.72 -7.18
C ASP A 89 4.36 -13.80 -7.44
N ILE A 90 5.17 -14.08 -6.44
CA ILE A 90 6.20 -15.11 -6.50
C ILE A 90 5.86 -16.33 -5.62
N ARG A 91 4.62 -16.44 -5.17
CA ARG A 91 4.19 -17.58 -4.36
C ARG A 91 3.97 -18.79 -5.26
N LYS A 92 4.76 -19.84 -5.06
CA LYS A 92 4.58 -21.11 -5.78
C LYS A 92 3.21 -21.69 -5.45
N GLY A 93 2.49 -22.16 -6.48
CA GLY A 93 1.16 -22.71 -6.32
C GLY A 93 0.04 -21.68 -6.32
N SER A 94 0.33 -20.40 -6.32
CA SER A 94 -0.67 -19.34 -6.46
C SER A 94 -1.20 -19.31 -7.90
N PRO A 95 -2.51 -19.11 -8.11
CA PRO A 95 -3.05 -18.97 -9.46
C PRO A 95 -2.51 -17.77 -10.22
N SER A 96 -1.95 -16.79 -9.52
CA SER A 96 -1.34 -15.59 -10.13
C SER A 96 0.18 -15.62 -10.13
N TYR A 97 0.80 -16.77 -9.87
CA TYR A 97 2.26 -16.91 -9.86
C TYR A 97 2.89 -16.33 -11.13
N GLY A 98 3.87 -15.46 -10.95
CA GLY A 98 4.57 -14.79 -12.04
C GLY A 98 3.84 -13.59 -12.63
N LYS A 99 2.61 -13.33 -12.25
CA LYS A 99 1.86 -12.16 -12.67
C LYS A 99 2.21 -10.98 -11.78
N TRP A 100 2.00 -9.78 -12.32
CA TRP A 100 2.25 -8.56 -11.57
C TRP A 100 1.09 -7.58 -11.70
N VAL A 101 1.01 -6.67 -10.76
CA VAL A 101 0.08 -5.55 -10.78
C VAL A 101 0.82 -4.30 -10.34
N GLY A 102 0.55 -3.18 -10.99
CA GLY A 102 1.11 -1.90 -10.62
C GLY A 102 0.02 -0.93 -10.25
N VAL A 103 0.28 -0.09 -9.28
CA VAL A 103 -0.67 0.90 -8.81
C VAL A 103 0.06 2.16 -8.37
N ASP A 104 -0.52 3.31 -8.73
CA ASP A 104 -0.04 4.59 -8.24
C ASP A 104 -0.55 4.81 -6.82
N THR A 105 0.37 5.00 -5.88
CA THR A 105 0.04 5.45 -4.54
C THR A 105 0.44 6.91 -4.41
N TYR A 106 -0.43 7.71 -3.85
CA TYR A 106 -0.19 9.14 -3.76
C TYR A 106 -1.03 9.76 -2.65
N ARG A 107 -0.62 10.93 -2.25
CA ARG A 107 -1.39 11.81 -1.39
C ARG A 107 -1.85 12.99 -2.22
N TYR A 108 -3.14 13.28 -2.14
CA TYR A 108 -3.68 14.46 -2.81
C TYR A 108 -3.21 15.73 -2.08
N PRO A 109 -2.44 16.59 -2.75
CA PRO A 109 -1.93 17.79 -2.09
C PRO A 109 -2.99 18.87 -1.88
N TRP A 110 -4.12 18.77 -2.56
CA TRP A 110 -5.05 19.88 -2.68
C TRP A 110 -6.51 19.48 -2.46
N GLY A 111 -6.84 18.73 -1.46
CA GLY A 111 -8.24 18.49 -1.28
C GLY A 111 -8.61 17.41 -0.28
N PRO A 112 -9.91 17.18 -0.09
CA PRO A 112 -10.41 16.27 0.94
C PRO A 112 -10.27 14.80 0.58
N ASN A 113 -9.60 14.47 -0.52
CA ASN A 113 -9.59 13.11 -1.04
C ASN A 113 -8.67 12.16 -0.28
N GLY A 114 -7.68 12.69 0.43
CA GLY A 114 -6.90 11.89 1.35
C GLY A 114 -5.74 11.13 0.74
N LEU A 115 -5.54 9.90 1.20
CA LEU A 115 -4.37 9.08 0.94
C LEU A 115 -4.75 7.84 0.17
N ARG A 116 -3.97 7.50 -0.85
CA ARG A 116 -4.09 6.26 -1.59
C ARG A 116 -2.89 5.37 -1.29
N SER A 117 -3.14 4.19 -0.77
CA SER A 117 -2.11 3.22 -0.38
C SER A 117 -2.42 1.85 -0.93
N SER A 118 -1.48 0.93 -0.84
CA SER A 118 -1.66 -0.43 -1.29
C SER A 118 -1.15 -1.42 -0.26
N SER A 119 -1.83 -2.55 -0.13
CA SER A 119 -1.42 -3.65 0.72
C SER A 119 -1.12 -4.87 -0.12
N THR A 120 0.03 -5.49 0.12
CA THR A 120 0.43 -6.74 -0.52
C THR A 120 0.73 -7.79 0.53
N PRO A 121 0.35 -9.07 0.27
CA PRO A 121 0.85 -10.17 1.08
C PRO A 121 2.36 -10.35 0.81
N PRO A 122 3.01 -11.38 1.40
CA PRO A 122 4.44 -11.62 1.14
C PRO A 122 4.76 -11.94 -0.33
N PHE A 123 4.74 -10.90 -1.17
CA PHE A 123 5.18 -10.91 -2.56
C PHE A 123 6.54 -10.24 -2.67
N THR A 124 6.97 -9.98 -3.89
CA THR A 124 8.02 -9.02 -4.17
C THR A 124 7.43 -7.69 -4.63
N THR A 125 8.03 -6.61 -4.21
CA THR A 125 7.62 -5.25 -4.57
C THR A 125 8.79 -4.42 -5.05
#